data_4215a9ab4b898144f837d83ef5e8b7a1
#
_entry.id   4215a9ab4b898144f837d83ef5e8b7a1
#
_cell.length_a   1.000
_cell.length_b   1.000
_cell.length_c   1.000
_cell.angle_alpha   90.00
_cell.angle_beta   90.00
_cell.angle_gamma   90.00
#
_symmetry.space_group_name_H-M   'P 1'
#
loop_
_entity.id
_entity.type
_entity.pdbx_description
1 polymer ?
#
loop_
_entity_poly.entity_id
_entity_poly.type
_entity_poly.pdbx_seq_one_letter_code
_entity_poly.pdbx_strand_id
1 'polypeptide(L)'
;MWFVFALITFLAWGAADLFYKKGSVETERYSHLKTSITVGVVMGITAIATMVINGVDYDPINLLIYLPVSLMYILSMTVGYFGLRYLELSVSSPIQNASGAVSCLIMMIALQQLPTLVEGIAIVLITAGVVVLGVLERQKETEFEAINNKKYKIGFVAFLMPIAYCIIDSLGTALDGIYLDDFSTTPLRNVTEDNFEDVANISYMLTFFIVAVALAIFVYAIKREKFTLPAYKDRGAAAVCETVGQLTYVYAMSGNGMVAAPMIASYCVASVVLARVFLKEKLSWKQYAMVALVFAGILLLGIVEGLAE
;
A
#
# COMPACT_ATOMS: atom_id res chain seq x y z
N MET A 1 17.03 4.33 11.79
CA MET A 1 16.76 3.03 11.05
C MET A 1 15.42 2.98 10.31
N TRP A 2 14.41 3.78 10.69
CA TRP A 2 13.09 3.82 10.03
C TRP A 2 13.17 4.07 8.50
N PHE A 3 14.08 4.92 8.05
CA PHE A 3 14.26 5.26 6.63
C PHE A 3 14.60 4.04 5.76
N VAL A 4 15.47 3.14 6.24
CA VAL A 4 15.83 1.92 5.50
C VAL A 4 14.63 1.01 5.35
N PHE A 5 13.83 0.83 6.40
CA PHE A 5 12.59 0.05 6.34
C PHE A 5 11.58 0.70 5.39
N ALA A 6 11.41 2.02 5.44
CA ALA A 6 10.55 2.77 4.51
C ALA A 6 11.01 2.60 3.05
N LEU A 7 12.31 2.58 2.78
CA LEU A 7 12.86 2.38 1.44
C LEU A 7 12.62 0.95 0.92
N ILE A 8 12.76 -0.07 1.79
CA ILE A 8 12.43 -1.46 1.43
C ILE A 8 10.94 -1.58 1.11
N THR A 9 10.09 -1.00 1.95
CA THR A 9 8.63 -0.97 1.72
C THR A 9 8.28 -0.29 0.39
N PHE A 10 8.86 0.88 0.13
CA PHE A 10 8.71 1.63 -1.13
C PHE A 10 9.02 0.77 -2.37
N LEU A 11 10.15 0.06 -2.35
CA LEU A 11 10.55 -0.80 -3.47
C LEU A 11 9.66 -2.05 -3.58
N ALA A 12 9.35 -2.69 -2.46
CA ALA A 12 8.56 -3.91 -2.41
C ALA A 12 7.12 -3.66 -2.88
N TRP A 13 6.46 -2.61 -2.39
CA TRP A 13 5.10 -2.26 -2.82
C TRP A 13 5.04 -1.72 -4.24
N GLY A 14 6.08 -0.99 -4.69
CA GLY A 14 6.20 -0.61 -6.09
C GLY A 14 6.30 -1.83 -7.03
N ALA A 15 7.01 -2.88 -6.62
CA ALA A 15 7.06 -4.14 -7.36
C ALA A 15 5.74 -4.93 -7.25
N ALA A 16 5.09 -4.93 -6.08
CA ALA A 16 3.79 -5.56 -5.87
C ALA A 16 2.75 -5.00 -6.85
N ASP A 17 2.67 -3.68 -7.01
CA ASP A 17 1.75 -3.00 -7.93
C ASP A 17 1.90 -3.50 -9.37
N LEU A 18 3.14 -3.63 -9.85
CA LEU A 18 3.39 -4.18 -11.19
C LEU A 18 2.82 -5.60 -11.35
N PHE A 19 3.02 -6.45 -10.36
CA PHE A 19 2.51 -7.82 -10.38
C PHE A 19 1.00 -7.87 -10.17
N TYR A 20 0.42 -6.99 -9.36
CA TYR A 20 -1.04 -6.82 -9.24
C TYR A 20 -1.67 -6.48 -10.59
N LYS A 21 -1.09 -5.54 -11.31
CA LYS A 21 -1.58 -5.20 -12.66
C LYS A 21 -1.49 -6.39 -13.61
N LYS A 22 -0.38 -7.13 -13.63
CA LYS A 22 -0.23 -8.35 -14.44
C LYS A 22 -1.20 -9.45 -14.03
N GLY A 23 -1.47 -9.63 -12.74
CA GLY A 23 -2.40 -10.60 -12.19
C GLY A 23 -3.88 -10.21 -12.32
N SER A 24 -4.17 -8.96 -12.66
CA SER A 24 -5.54 -8.46 -12.85
C SER A 24 -6.09 -8.84 -14.21
N VAL A 25 -7.16 -9.67 -14.22
CA VAL A 25 -7.78 -10.16 -15.46
C VAL A 25 -9.15 -9.52 -15.63
N GLU A 26 -9.32 -8.67 -16.67
CA GLU A 26 -10.57 -7.95 -16.96
C GLU A 26 -11.76 -8.88 -17.12
N THR A 27 -11.59 -10.00 -17.84
CA THR A 27 -12.64 -10.98 -18.16
C THR A 27 -13.02 -11.86 -16.96
N GLU A 28 -12.20 -11.88 -15.91
CA GLU A 28 -12.43 -12.69 -14.73
C GLU A 28 -13.22 -11.91 -13.68
N ARG A 29 -14.49 -12.27 -13.48
CA ARG A 29 -15.43 -11.52 -12.62
C ARG A 29 -14.92 -11.27 -11.20
N TYR A 30 -14.23 -12.23 -10.61
CA TYR A 30 -13.73 -12.18 -9.23
C TYR A 30 -12.19 -12.07 -9.14
N SER A 31 -11.54 -11.52 -10.18
CA SER A 31 -10.08 -11.39 -10.24
C SER A 31 -9.51 -10.67 -9.00
N HIS A 32 -10.13 -9.54 -8.60
CA HIS A 32 -9.74 -8.79 -7.41
C HIS A 32 -9.82 -9.61 -6.11
N LEU A 33 -10.90 -10.38 -5.92
CA LEU A 33 -11.05 -11.24 -4.74
C LEU A 33 -10.02 -12.37 -4.73
N LYS A 34 -9.73 -12.95 -5.89
CA LYS A 34 -8.68 -13.98 -6.02
C LYS A 34 -7.29 -13.43 -5.69
N THR A 35 -7.03 -12.16 -6.02
CA THR A 35 -5.80 -11.47 -5.60
C THR A 35 -5.75 -11.30 -4.08
N SER A 36 -6.83 -10.80 -3.46
CA SER A 36 -6.92 -10.68 -1.99
C SER A 36 -6.75 -12.04 -1.28
N ILE A 37 -7.32 -13.12 -1.84
CA ILE A 37 -7.13 -14.48 -1.31
C ILE A 37 -5.64 -14.86 -1.32
N THR A 38 -4.97 -14.60 -2.44
CA THR A 38 -3.54 -14.97 -2.58
C THR A 38 -2.66 -14.20 -1.60
N VAL A 39 -2.89 -12.89 -1.46
CA VAL A 39 -2.17 -12.04 -0.51
C VAL A 39 -2.40 -12.52 0.92
N GLY A 40 -3.65 -12.71 1.32
CA GLY A 40 -3.95 -13.14 2.68
C GLY A 40 -3.42 -14.53 3.03
N VAL A 41 -3.34 -15.46 2.06
CA VAL A 41 -2.72 -16.78 2.30
C VAL A 41 -1.22 -16.64 2.52
N VAL A 42 -0.50 -15.85 1.71
CA VAL A 42 0.94 -15.61 1.89
C VAL A 42 1.20 -14.91 3.23
N MET A 43 0.43 -13.87 3.55
CA MET A 43 0.53 -13.16 4.82
C MET A 43 0.24 -14.07 6.02
N GLY A 44 -0.78 -14.93 5.94
CA GLY A 44 -1.08 -15.88 7.02
C GLY A 44 0.04 -16.88 7.30
N ILE A 45 0.66 -17.40 6.24
CA ILE A 45 1.84 -18.29 6.36
C ILE A 45 2.99 -17.50 7.01
N THR A 46 3.22 -16.27 6.60
CA THR A 46 4.28 -15.41 7.15
C THR A 46 4.01 -15.07 8.62
N ALA A 47 2.77 -14.75 9.00
CA ALA A 47 2.40 -14.49 10.40
C ALA A 47 2.74 -15.68 11.31
N ILE A 48 2.36 -16.90 10.89
CA ILE A 48 2.67 -18.12 11.63
C ILE A 48 4.20 -18.34 11.71
N ALA A 49 4.91 -18.11 10.61
CA ALA A 49 6.36 -18.22 10.58
C ALA A 49 7.03 -17.20 11.53
N THR A 50 6.59 -15.94 11.53
CA THR A 50 7.09 -14.89 12.45
C THR A 50 6.86 -15.29 13.91
N MET A 51 5.65 -15.75 14.25
CA MET A 51 5.36 -16.23 15.62
C MET A 51 6.32 -17.33 16.07
N VAL A 52 6.58 -18.30 15.19
CA VAL A 52 7.44 -19.46 15.53
C VAL A 52 8.92 -19.08 15.56
N ILE A 53 9.39 -18.31 14.59
CA ILE A 53 10.81 -17.95 14.44
C ILE A 53 11.24 -16.98 15.52
N ASN A 54 10.44 -15.92 15.77
CA ASN A 54 10.75 -14.89 16.75
C ASN A 54 10.28 -15.27 18.18
N GLY A 55 9.59 -16.39 18.33
CA GLY A 55 9.12 -16.88 19.65
C GLY A 55 8.08 -15.94 20.29
N VAL A 56 7.27 -15.25 19.47
CA VAL A 56 6.27 -14.28 19.95
C VAL A 56 5.12 -14.99 20.64
N ASP A 57 4.92 -14.73 21.95
CA ASP A 57 3.74 -15.16 22.70
C ASP A 57 2.56 -14.25 22.35
N TYR A 58 1.82 -14.63 21.31
CA TYR A 58 0.78 -13.81 20.72
C TYR A 58 -0.55 -13.89 21.48
N ASP A 59 -1.03 -12.77 22.04
CA ASP A 59 -2.36 -12.68 22.61
C ASP A 59 -3.42 -12.47 21.51
N PRO A 60 -4.37 -13.41 21.32
CA PRO A 60 -5.41 -13.30 20.28
C PRO A 60 -6.30 -12.05 20.39
N ILE A 61 -6.35 -11.38 21.53
CA ILE A 61 -7.10 -10.13 21.71
C ILE A 61 -6.57 -9.03 20.78
N ASN A 62 -5.28 -9.09 20.41
CA ASN A 62 -4.65 -8.14 19.51
C ASN A 62 -5.26 -8.17 18.09
N LEU A 63 -5.85 -9.29 17.68
CA LEU A 63 -6.66 -9.32 16.44
C LEU A 63 -7.82 -8.33 16.49
N LEU A 64 -8.51 -8.22 17.62
CA LEU A 64 -9.64 -7.31 17.78
C LEU A 64 -9.17 -5.87 17.98
N ILE A 65 -8.08 -5.66 18.69
CA ILE A 65 -7.50 -4.34 18.94
C ILE A 65 -7.01 -3.73 17.61
N TYR A 66 -6.33 -4.53 16.79
CA TYR A 66 -5.78 -4.07 15.51
C TYR A 66 -6.76 -4.17 14.33
N LEU A 67 -7.95 -4.73 14.57
CA LEU A 67 -8.97 -4.93 13.54
C LEU A 67 -9.35 -3.66 12.77
N PRO A 68 -9.52 -2.48 13.40
CA PRO A 68 -9.84 -1.26 12.66
C PRO A 68 -8.78 -0.91 11.60
N VAL A 69 -7.50 -1.00 11.95
CA VAL A 69 -6.36 -0.78 11.03
C VAL A 69 -6.41 -1.80 9.90
N SER A 70 -6.43 -3.10 10.27
CA SER A 70 -6.39 -4.20 9.32
C SER A 70 -7.54 -4.16 8.31
N LEU A 71 -8.77 -3.90 8.77
CA LEU A 71 -9.93 -3.85 7.89
C LEU A 71 -9.89 -2.67 6.93
N MET A 72 -9.39 -1.51 7.34
CA MET A 72 -9.25 -0.36 6.44
C MET A 72 -8.27 -0.68 5.32
N TYR A 73 -7.11 -1.27 5.62
CA TYR A 73 -6.16 -1.67 4.59
C TYR A 73 -6.70 -2.78 3.67
N ILE A 74 -7.29 -3.83 4.23
CA ILE A 74 -7.85 -4.93 3.43
C ILE A 74 -8.95 -4.41 2.50
N LEU A 75 -9.79 -3.50 2.98
CA LEU A 75 -10.86 -2.90 2.18
C LEU A 75 -10.28 -1.99 1.10
N SER A 76 -9.35 -1.10 1.42
CA SER A 76 -8.70 -0.22 0.43
C SER A 76 -8.01 -1.03 -0.66
N MET A 77 -7.21 -2.03 -0.30
CA MET A 77 -6.53 -2.91 -1.25
C MET A 77 -7.50 -3.68 -2.14
N THR A 78 -8.59 -4.22 -1.58
CA THR A 78 -9.61 -4.95 -2.37
C THR A 78 -10.27 -4.04 -3.39
N VAL A 79 -10.58 -2.80 -3.01
CA VAL A 79 -11.11 -1.75 -3.90
C VAL A 79 -10.06 -1.37 -4.96
N GLY A 80 -8.79 -1.23 -4.57
CA GLY A 80 -7.68 -0.97 -5.48
C GLY A 80 -7.51 -2.07 -6.52
N TYR A 81 -7.50 -3.34 -6.12
CA TYR A 81 -7.43 -4.48 -7.05
C TYR A 81 -8.60 -4.53 -8.03
N PHE A 82 -9.78 -4.09 -7.59
CA PHE A 82 -10.91 -3.95 -8.50
C PHE A 82 -10.65 -2.86 -9.55
N GLY A 83 -10.14 -1.70 -9.15
CA GLY A 83 -9.81 -0.59 -10.03
C GLY A 83 -8.76 -0.95 -11.09
N LEU A 84 -7.72 -1.69 -10.71
CA LEU A 84 -6.63 -2.11 -11.59
C LEU A 84 -7.07 -3.00 -12.77
N ARG A 85 -8.27 -3.58 -12.73
CA ARG A 85 -8.84 -4.30 -13.87
C ARG A 85 -9.17 -3.39 -15.04
N TYR A 86 -9.48 -2.14 -14.76
CA TYR A 86 -10.04 -1.19 -15.73
C TYR A 86 -9.11 -0.01 -16.01
N LEU A 87 -8.26 0.36 -15.06
CA LEU A 87 -7.35 1.49 -15.15
C LEU A 87 -5.90 1.06 -15.41
N GLU A 88 -5.13 1.91 -16.05
CA GLU A 88 -3.68 1.75 -16.13
C GLU A 88 -3.05 1.94 -14.74
N LEU A 89 -1.92 1.27 -14.51
CA LEU A 89 -1.22 1.35 -13.24
C LEU A 89 -0.71 2.77 -12.97
N SER A 90 -0.18 3.40 -14.00
CA SER A 90 0.32 4.78 -13.96
C SER A 90 -0.73 5.82 -13.57
N VAL A 91 -2.01 5.53 -13.79
CA VAL A 91 -3.15 6.40 -13.39
C VAL A 91 -3.64 6.04 -11.99
N SER A 92 -3.85 4.76 -11.73
CA SER A 92 -4.45 4.28 -10.48
C SER A 92 -3.53 4.51 -9.28
N SER A 93 -2.25 4.16 -9.41
CA SER A 93 -1.30 4.15 -8.30
C SER A 93 -1.05 5.54 -7.71
N PRO A 94 -0.78 6.62 -8.49
CA PRO A 94 -0.60 7.94 -7.90
C PRO A 94 -1.84 8.52 -7.18
N ILE A 95 -3.05 8.19 -7.67
CA ILE A 95 -4.29 8.65 -7.03
C ILE A 95 -4.49 7.94 -5.69
N GLN A 96 -4.27 6.62 -5.65
CA GLN A 96 -4.35 5.82 -4.43
C GLN A 96 -3.35 6.33 -3.39
N ASN A 97 -2.13 6.58 -3.80
CA ASN A 97 -1.01 6.91 -2.93
C ASN A 97 -0.93 8.39 -2.50
N ALA A 98 -1.85 9.24 -2.95
CA ALA A 98 -2.08 10.53 -2.31
C ALA A 98 -2.53 10.38 -0.84
N SER A 99 -2.92 9.17 -0.43
CA SER A 99 -3.26 8.81 0.96
C SER A 99 -2.16 9.14 1.97
N GLY A 100 -0.88 8.98 1.62
CA GLY A 100 0.23 9.27 2.52
C GLY A 100 0.27 10.73 3.02
N ALA A 101 -0.09 11.68 2.15
CA ALA A 101 -0.18 13.08 2.55
C ALA A 101 -1.35 13.35 3.51
N VAL A 102 -2.51 12.73 3.24
CA VAL A 102 -3.69 12.86 4.09
C VAL A 102 -3.45 12.20 5.45
N SER A 103 -2.83 11.02 5.47
CA SER A 103 -2.43 10.32 6.70
C SER A 103 -1.49 11.16 7.56
N CYS A 104 -0.47 11.76 6.94
CA CYS A 104 0.47 12.65 7.62
C CYS A 104 -0.26 13.82 8.31
N LEU A 105 -1.19 14.49 7.61
CA LEU A 105 -1.98 15.58 8.18
C LEU A 105 -2.85 15.11 9.36
N ILE A 106 -3.45 13.92 9.25
CA ILE A 106 -4.26 13.35 10.35
C ILE A 106 -3.36 13.06 11.56
N MET A 107 -2.19 12.45 11.36
CA MET A 107 -1.23 12.17 12.44
C MET A 107 -0.71 13.43 13.10
N MET A 108 -0.36 14.48 12.34
CA MET A 108 0.05 15.77 12.89
C MET A 108 -1.00 16.36 13.85
N ILE A 109 -2.28 16.24 13.50
CA ILE A 109 -3.37 16.73 14.36
C ILE A 109 -3.59 15.81 15.55
N ALA A 110 -3.57 14.50 15.38
CA ALA A 110 -3.87 13.53 16.43
C ALA A 110 -2.76 13.44 17.47
N LEU A 111 -1.50 13.43 17.03
CA LEU A 111 -0.33 13.31 17.89
C LEU A 111 0.15 14.68 18.43
N GLN A 112 -0.38 15.78 17.87
CA GLN A 112 0.07 17.15 18.20
C GLN A 112 1.58 17.35 17.96
N GLN A 113 2.11 16.66 16.96
CA GLN A 113 3.52 16.70 16.56
C GLN A 113 3.65 17.37 15.20
N LEU A 114 4.78 18.00 14.97
CA LEU A 114 5.09 18.64 13.68
C LEU A 114 6.46 18.12 13.17
N PRO A 115 6.57 17.82 11.89
CA PRO A 115 7.87 17.47 11.30
C PRO A 115 8.82 18.66 11.41
N THR A 116 10.11 18.39 11.43
CA THR A 116 11.12 19.43 11.30
C THR A 116 10.99 20.19 9.98
N LEU A 117 11.57 21.37 9.87
CA LEU A 117 11.47 22.17 8.64
C LEU A 117 11.93 21.39 7.41
N VAL A 118 13.02 20.62 7.53
CA VAL A 118 13.60 19.86 6.41
C VAL A 118 12.71 18.68 6.03
N GLU A 119 12.19 17.93 7.01
CA GLU A 119 11.21 16.88 6.79
C GLU A 119 9.93 17.44 6.14
N GLY A 120 9.44 18.59 6.62
CA GLY A 120 8.29 19.27 6.04
C GLY A 120 8.50 19.63 4.56
N ILE A 121 9.69 20.15 4.20
CA ILE A 121 10.03 20.41 2.80
C ILE A 121 10.03 19.11 1.99
N ALA A 122 10.64 18.05 2.50
CA ALA A 122 10.68 16.76 1.82
C ALA A 122 9.27 16.17 1.61
N ILE A 123 8.42 16.22 2.63
CA ILE A 123 7.00 15.78 2.54
C ILE A 123 6.27 16.56 1.46
N VAL A 124 6.44 17.88 1.39
CA VAL A 124 5.83 18.73 0.36
C VAL A 124 6.33 18.35 -1.04
N LEU A 125 7.63 18.12 -1.22
CA LEU A 125 8.19 17.72 -2.52
C LEU A 125 7.62 16.35 -2.96
N ILE A 126 7.60 15.37 -2.07
CA ILE A 126 7.06 14.04 -2.33
C ILE A 126 5.58 14.14 -2.68
N THR A 127 4.79 14.78 -1.82
CA THR A 127 3.34 14.93 -1.99
C THR A 127 2.99 15.67 -3.29
N ALA A 128 3.65 16.79 -3.56
CA ALA A 128 3.43 17.55 -4.79
C ALA A 128 3.78 16.71 -6.03
N GLY A 129 4.89 15.98 -5.99
CA GLY A 129 5.29 15.08 -7.07
C GLY A 129 4.26 13.99 -7.34
N VAL A 130 3.77 13.31 -6.30
CA VAL A 130 2.75 12.26 -6.40
C VAL A 130 1.42 12.82 -6.93
N VAL A 131 0.92 13.92 -6.37
CA VAL A 131 -0.36 14.53 -6.78
C VAL A 131 -0.30 15.02 -8.22
N VAL A 132 0.76 15.75 -8.61
CA VAL A 132 0.91 16.25 -9.98
C VAL A 132 1.08 15.09 -10.96
N LEU A 133 1.80 14.02 -10.58
CA LEU A 133 1.91 12.81 -11.39
C LEU A 133 0.51 12.22 -11.67
N GLY A 134 -0.33 12.07 -10.64
CA GLY A 134 -1.71 11.60 -10.79
C GLY A 134 -2.57 12.47 -11.70
N VAL A 135 -2.42 13.79 -11.61
CA VAL A 135 -3.14 14.74 -12.51
C VAL A 135 -2.68 14.59 -13.96
N LEU A 136 -1.37 14.46 -14.19
CA LEU A 136 -0.81 14.29 -15.54
C LEU A 136 -1.25 12.97 -16.18
N GLU A 137 -1.31 11.88 -15.41
CA GLU A 137 -1.80 10.60 -15.90
C GLU A 137 -3.28 10.66 -16.27
N ARG A 138 -4.10 11.28 -15.43
CA ARG A 138 -5.52 11.50 -15.72
C ARG A 138 -5.77 12.26 -17.03
N GLN A 139 -4.99 13.32 -17.28
CA GLN A 139 -5.12 14.11 -18.53
C GLN A 139 -4.85 13.23 -19.76
N LYS A 140 -3.85 12.38 -19.69
CA LYS A 140 -3.46 11.46 -20.75
C LYS A 140 -4.53 10.41 -21.04
N GLU A 141 -5.17 9.87 -19.98
CA GLU A 141 -6.27 8.91 -20.14
C GLU A 141 -7.51 9.56 -20.78
N THR A 142 -7.85 10.79 -20.36
CA THR A 142 -8.98 11.54 -20.93
C THR A 142 -8.76 11.83 -22.42
N GLU A 143 -7.54 12.15 -22.85
CA GLU A 143 -7.20 12.33 -24.26
C GLU A 143 -7.32 11.02 -25.04
N PHE A 144 -6.89 9.90 -24.46
CA PHE A 144 -6.98 8.57 -25.07
C PHE A 144 -8.43 8.09 -25.16
N GLU A 145 -9.27 8.35 -24.15
CA GLU A 145 -10.71 8.08 -24.15
C GLU A 145 -11.45 8.85 -25.23
N ALA A 146 -11.14 10.13 -25.42
CA ALA A 146 -11.74 10.98 -26.45
C ALA A 146 -11.48 10.44 -27.88
N ILE A 147 -10.35 9.75 -28.08
CA ILE A 147 -9.98 9.14 -29.36
C ILE A 147 -10.62 7.76 -29.58
N ASN A 148 -10.82 6.97 -28.51
CA ASN A 148 -11.25 5.57 -28.55
C ASN A 148 -12.66 5.28 -27.97
N ASN A 149 -13.67 5.98 -28.40
CA ASN A 149 -15.07 6.02 -27.97
C ASN A 149 -15.80 4.70 -27.61
N LYS A 150 -15.16 3.55 -27.38
CA LYS A 150 -15.80 2.23 -27.21
C LYS A 150 -15.54 1.50 -25.88
N LYS A 151 -14.57 1.89 -25.03
CA LYS A 151 -14.14 1.05 -23.90
C LYS A 151 -14.71 1.46 -22.52
N TYR A 152 -15.29 2.63 -22.36
CA TYR A 152 -15.49 3.24 -21.03
C TYR A 152 -16.92 3.66 -20.63
N LYS A 153 -17.94 2.81 -20.81
CA LYS A 153 -19.16 2.96 -20.02
C LYS A 153 -18.96 2.63 -18.51
N ILE A 154 -17.84 1.99 -18.18
CA ILE A 154 -17.40 1.69 -16.80
C ILE A 154 -16.51 2.81 -16.25
N GLY A 155 -16.05 3.75 -17.08
CA GLY A 155 -14.98 4.70 -16.79
C GLY A 155 -15.17 5.52 -15.52
N PHE A 156 -16.36 6.07 -15.28
CA PHE A 156 -16.58 6.89 -14.07
C PHE A 156 -16.54 6.07 -12.78
N VAL A 157 -17.15 4.88 -12.75
CA VAL A 157 -17.15 4.01 -11.56
C VAL A 157 -15.74 3.49 -11.29
N ALA A 158 -15.01 3.09 -12.33
CA ALA A 158 -13.63 2.63 -12.20
C ALA A 158 -12.72 3.74 -11.63
N PHE A 159 -12.94 4.99 -12.04
CA PHE A 159 -12.18 6.14 -11.55
C PHE A 159 -12.49 6.51 -10.08
N LEU A 160 -13.67 6.18 -9.58
CA LEU A 160 -14.01 6.36 -8.16
C LEU A 160 -13.25 5.38 -7.25
N MET A 161 -12.78 4.24 -7.77
CA MET A 161 -12.10 3.22 -6.95
C MET A 161 -10.77 3.70 -6.37
N PRO A 162 -9.83 4.31 -7.12
CA PRO A 162 -8.62 4.88 -6.54
C PRO A 162 -8.89 5.96 -5.50
N ILE A 163 -9.94 6.76 -5.68
CA ILE A 163 -10.34 7.80 -4.72
C ILE A 163 -10.87 7.16 -3.43
N ALA A 164 -11.72 6.14 -3.55
CA ALA A 164 -12.22 5.41 -2.39
C ALA A 164 -11.08 4.69 -1.66
N TYR A 165 -10.14 4.10 -2.41
CA TYR A 165 -8.90 3.57 -1.84
C TYR A 165 -8.18 4.64 -1.04
N CYS A 166 -7.87 5.79 -1.64
CA CYS A 166 -7.13 6.87 -1.01
C CYS A 166 -7.74 7.31 0.33
N ILE A 167 -9.06 7.47 0.39
CA ILE A 167 -9.76 7.88 1.62
C ILE A 167 -9.65 6.80 2.70
N ILE A 168 -9.96 5.54 2.36
CA ILE A 168 -9.97 4.44 3.33
C ILE A 168 -8.53 4.16 3.82
N ASP A 169 -7.58 4.16 2.91
CA ASP A 169 -6.16 3.94 3.18
C ASP A 169 -5.57 5.02 4.08
N SER A 170 -5.93 6.29 3.84
CA SER A 170 -5.49 7.41 4.69
C SER A 170 -5.90 7.23 6.15
N LEU A 171 -7.12 6.76 6.39
CA LEU A 171 -7.61 6.51 7.75
C LEU A 171 -6.89 5.31 8.37
N GLY A 172 -6.67 4.24 7.59
CA GLY A 172 -5.92 3.06 8.04
C GLY A 172 -4.49 3.43 8.42
N THR A 173 -3.77 4.12 7.53
CA THR A 173 -2.39 4.55 7.75
C THR A 173 -2.24 5.51 8.93
N ALA A 174 -3.16 6.46 9.07
CA ALA A 174 -3.12 7.39 10.21
C ALA A 174 -3.37 6.66 11.54
N LEU A 175 -4.34 5.74 11.58
CA LEU A 175 -4.64 4.96 12.77
C LEU A 175 -3.48 4.03 13.13
N ASP A 176 -2.84 3.43 12.12
CA ASP A 176 -1.66 2.60 12.28
C ASP A 176 -0.48 3.38 12.86
N GLY A 177 -0.19 4.56 12.30
CA GLY A 177 0.84 5.45 12.83
C GLY A 177 0.56 5.89 14.27
N ILE A 178 -0.71 6.13 14.64
CA ILE A 178 -1.08 6.45 16.02
C ILE A 178 -0.86 5.24 16.97
N TYR A 179 -1.15 4.02 16.51
CA TYR A 179 -0.96 2.81 17.31
C TYR A 179 0.51 2.45 17.53
N LEU A 180 1.37 2.86 16.60
CA LEU A 180 2.79 2.54 16.56
C LEU A 180 3.70 3.70 16.98
N ASP A 181 3.16 4.90 17.29
CA ASP A 181 3.94 6.10 17.60
C ASP A 181 4.90 5.91 18.79
N ASP A 182 4.40 5.29 19.86
CA ASP A 182 5.20 5.03 21.06
C ASP A 182 4.72 3.73 21.72
N PHE A 183 5.68 2.88 22.12
CA PHE A 183 5.38 1.65 22.85
C PHE A 183 4.55 1.90 24.11
N SER A 184 4.78 3.01 24.82
CA SER A 184 4.05 3.34 26.06
C SER A 184 2.58 3.66 25.84
N THR A 185 2.19 4.05 24.62
CA THR A 185 0.82 4.45 24.26
C THR A 185 0.12 3.44 23.35
N THR A 186 0.82 2.41 22.89
CA THR A 186 0.22 1.39 22.02
C THR A 186 -0.96 0.71 22.71
N PRO A 187 -2.08 0.48 22.01
CA PRO A 187 -3.22 -0.25 22.57
C PRO A 187 -3.00 -1.76 22.64
N LEU A 188 -1.93 -2.29 22.04
CA LEU A 188 -1.63 -3.73 21.98
C LEU A 188 -1.37 -4.29 23.38
N ARG A 189 -1.73 -5.55 23.60
CA ARG A 189 -1.61 -6.25 24.89
C ARG A 189 -0.55 -7.33 24.86
N ASN A 190 0.05 -7.61 26.01
CA ASN A 190 1.12 -8.59 26.18
C ASN A 190 2.29 -8.35 25.23
N VAL A 191 2.65 -7.09 25.04
CA VAL A 191 3.76 -6.67 24.18
C VAL A 191 4.90 -6.12 25.03
N THR A 192 6.08 -6.19 24.46
CA THR A 192 7.31 -5.55 24.98
C THR A 192 7.80 -4.55 23.95
N GLU A 193 8.73 -3.68 24.34
CA GLU A 193 9.37 -2.74 23.43
C GLU A 193 10.06 -3.43 22.24
N ASP A 194 10.53 -4.67 22.44
CA ASP A 194 11.22 -5.45 21.41
C ASP A 194 10.28 -6.21 20.43
N ASN A 195 8.98 -6.34 20.74
CA ASN A 195 8.08 -7.19 19.96
C ASN A 195 6.73 -6.57 19.56
N PHE A 196 6.45 -5.32 19.94
CA PHE A 196 5.14 -4.73 19.63
C PHE A 196 4.89 -4.55 18.13
N GLU A 197 5.95 -4.28 17.35
CA GLU A 197 5.87 -4.25 15.88
C GLU A 197 5.58 -5.63 15.30
N ASP A 198 6.21 -6.68 15.83
CA ASP A 198 5.92 -8.06 15.41
C ASP A 198 4.46 -8.42 15.70
N VAL A 199 3.93 -8.05 16.88
CA VAL A 199 2.55 -8.31 17.25
C VAL A 199 1.58 -7.51 16.36
N ALA A 200 1.89 -6.28 16.00
CA ALA A 200 1.14 -5.48 15.03
C ALA A 200 1.11 -6.16 13.65
N ASN A 201 2.27 -6.54 13.13
CA ASN A 201 2.41 -7.27 11.86
C ASN A 201 1.62 -8.59 11.87
N ILE A 202 1.75 -9.39 12.92
CA ILE A 202 1.03 -10.66 13.08
C ILE A 202 -0.48 -10.39 13.09
N SER A 203 -0.95 -9.40 13.84
CA SER A 203 -2.38 -9.05 13.93
C SER A 203 -2.96 -8.65 12.56
N TYR A 204 -2.24 -7.81 11.82
CA TYR A 204 -2.63 -7.44 10.45
C TYR A 204 -2.69 -8.66 9.52
N MET A 205 -1.60 -9.44 9.47
CA MET A 205 -1.48 -10.56 8.54
C MET A 205 -2.47 -11.68 8.85
N LEU A 206 -2.74 -11.97 10.13
CA LEU A 206 -3.75 -12.96 10.54
C LEU A 206 -5.17 -12.48 10.19
N THR A 207 -5.47 -11.19 10.37
CA THR A 207 -6.76 -10.63 9.96
C THR A 207 -6.95 -10.79 8.45
N PHE A 208 -5.93 -10.48 7.66
CA PHE A 208 -5.97 -10.65 6.21
C PHE A 208 -6.16 -12.14 5.82
N PHE A 209 -5.52 -13.05 6.53
CA PHE A 209 -5.70 -14.48 6.32
C PHE A 209 -7.14 -14.94 6.60
N ILE A 210 -7.74 -14.49 7.70
CA ILE A 210 -9.14 -14.80 8.04
C ILE A 210 -10.08 -14.30 6.93
N VAL A 211 -9.87 -13.06 6.46
CA VAL A 211 -10.64 -12.50 5.34
C VAL A 211 -10.41 -13.31 4.06
N ALA A 212 -9.16 -13.70 3.77
CA ALA A 212 -8.85 -14.52 2.60
C ALA A 212 -9.55 -15.88 2.62
N VAL A 213 -9.64 -16.54 3.78
CA VAL A 213 -10.40 -17.79 3.95
C VAL A 213 -11.89 -17.57 3.66
N ALA A 214 -12.50 -16.50 4.22
CA ALA A 214 -13.88 -16.17 3.95
C ALA A 214 -14.15 -15.88 2.46
N LEU A 215 -13.26 -15.12 1.81
CA LEU A 215 -13.31 -14.85 0.37
C LEU A 215 -13.12 -16.11 -0.46
N ALA A 216 -12.24 -17.03 -0.06
CA ALA A 216 -12.01 -18.30 -0.75
C ALA A 216 -13.29 -19.18 -0.70
N ILE A 217 -13.95 -19.26 0.46
CA ILE A 217 -15.23 -19.95 0.59
C ILE A 217 -16.27 -19.32 -0.34
N PHE A 218 -16.36 -17.99 -0.35
CA PHE A 218 -17.29 -17.28 -1.24
C PHE A 218 -17.00 -17.54 -2.72
N VAL A 219 -15.76 -17.38 -3.16
CA VAL A 219 -15.38 -17.49 -4.58
C VAL A 219 -15.46 -18.95 -5.06
N TYR A 220 -14.88 -19.89 -4.32
CA TYR A 220 -14.73 -21.27 -4.80
C TYR A 220 -15.87 -22.20 -4.38
N ALA A 221 -16.38 -22.09 -3.14
CA ALA A 221 -17.46 -22.96 -2.68
C ALA A 221 -18.85 -22.44 -3.09
N ILE A 222 -19.12 -21.13 -2.91
CA ILE A 222 -20.44 -20.56 -3.19
C ILE A 222 -20.58 -20.19 -4.67
N LYS A 223 -19.63 -19.44 -5.25
CA LYS A 223 -19.69 -19.01 -6.66
C LYS A 223 -19.16 -20.07 -7.63
N ARG A 224 -18.52 -21.13 -7.14
CA ARG A 224 -17.97 -22.25 -7.92
C ARG A 224 -17.04 -21.82 -9.05
N GLU A 225 -16.26 -20.76 -8.80
CA GLU A 225 -15.25 -20.29 -9.75
C GLU A 225 -14.13 -21.31 -9.91
N LYS A 226 -13.57 -21.39 -11.11
CA LYS A 226 -12.47 -22.31 -11.38
C LYS A 226 -11.15 -21.74 -10.86
N PHE A 227 -10.32 -22.62 -10.31
CA PHE A 227 -8.94 -22.34 -9.99
C PHE A 227 -8.08 -22.58 -11.23
N THR A 228 -7.39 -21.55 -11.71
CA THR A 228 -6.51 -21.63 -12.89
C THR A 228 -5.08 -21.25 -12.50
N LEU A 229 -4.23 -22.25 -12.29
CA LEU A 229 -2.87 -22.10 -11.77
C LEU A 229 -2.01 -21.02 -12.50
N PRO A 230 -2.01 -20.91 -13.85
CA PRO A 230 -1.19 -19.90 -14.53
C PRO A 230 -1.45 -18.46 -14.11
N ALA A 231 -2.71 -18.11 -13.80
CA ALA A 231 -3.09 -16.77 -13.36
C ALA A 231 -2.57 -16.43 -11.96
N TYR A 232 -2.18 -17.43 -11.16
CA TYR A 232 -1.67 -17.24 -9.80
C TYR A 232 -0.18 -16.94 -9.72
N LYS A 233 0.58 -17.09 -10.80
CA LYS A 233 2.03 -16.79 -10.80
C LYS A 233 2.28 -15.31 -10.46
N ASP A 234 1.62 -14.40 -11.18
CA ASP A 234 1.80 -12.97 -10.95
C ASP A 234 1.14 -12.51 -9.64
N ARG A 235 -0.02 -13.06 -9.29
CA ARG A 235 -0.66 -12.81 -7.98
C ARG A 235 0.20 -13.27 -6.81
N GLY A 236 0.85 -14.43 -6.94
CA GLY A 236 1.78 -14.94 -5.93
C GLY A 236 3.02 -14.06 -5.78
N ALA A 237 3.60 -13.61 -6.90
CA ALA A 237 4.72 -12.68 -6.87
C ALA A 237 4.31 -11.34 -6.22
N ALA A 238 3.12 -10.82 -6.55
CA ALA A 238 2.57 -9.63 -5.91
C ALA A 238 2.41 -9.84 -4.39
N ALA A 239 1.84 -10.97 -3.98
CA ALA A 239 1.61 -11.29 -2.56
C ALA A 239 2.93 -11.38 -1.77
N VAL A 240 3.99 -11.93 -2.35
CA VAL A 240 5.31 -11.98 -1.71
C VAL A 240 5.88 -10.56 -1.56
N CYS A 241 5.86 -9.76 -2.63
CA CYS A 241 6.33 -8.37 -2.57
C CYS A 241 5.52 -7.54 -1.56
N GLU A 242 4.19 -7.71 -1.54
CA GLU A 242 3.29 -7.06 -0.59
C GLU A 242 3.65 -7.42 0.85
N THR A 243 3.84 -8.71 1.12
CA THR A 243 4.17 -9.20 2.47
C THR A 243 5.53 -8.71 2.94
N VAL A 244 6.53 -8.66 2.06
CA VAL A 244 7.85 -8.07 2.39
C VAL A 244 7.71 -6.59 2.72
N GLY A 245 6.94 -5.85 1.92
CA GLY A 245 6.65 -4.44 2.19
C GLY A 245 5.93 -4.26 3.53
N GLN A 246 4.92 -5.08 3.82
CA GLN A 246 4.17 -5.00 5.08
C GLN A 246 5.06 -5.27 6.30
N LEU A 247 5.93 -6.26 6.25
CA LEU A 247 6.86 -6.55 7.35
C LEU A 247 7.74 -5.35 7.70
N THR A 248 8.27 -4.67 6.68
CA THR A 248 9.15 -3.50 6.89
C THR A 248 8.37 -2.21 7.14
N TYR A 249 7.13 -2.13 6.67
CA TYR A 249 6.25 -0.99 6.85
C TYR A 249 6.01 -0.66 8.33
N VAL A 250 5.67 -1.66 9.14
CA VAL A 250 5.38 -1.46 10.57
C VAL A 250 6.59 -0.90 11.31
N TYR A 251 7.80 -1.41 11.02
CA TYR A 251 9.04 -0.86 11.60
C TYR A 251 9.38 0.55 11.12
N ALA A 252 8.97 0.92 9.90
CA ALA A 252 9.12 2.29 9.44
C ALA A 252 8.14 3.24 10.15
N MET A 253 6.90 2.77 10.36
CA MET A 253 5.84 3.54 10.99
C MET A 253 6.11 3.76 12.49
N SER A 254 6.64 2.76 13.21
CA SER A 254 7.01 2.89 14.62
C SER A 254 8.19 3.84 14.83
N GLY A 255 9.11 3.91 13.88
CA GLY A 255 10.28 4.78 13.98
C GLY A 255 10.02 6.27 13.73
N ASN A 256 9.18 6.61 12.74
CA ASN A 256 8.70 7.98 12.46
C ASN A 256 7.52 7.94 11.48
N GLY A 257 6.35 7.49 11.96
CA GLY A 257 5.18 7.24 11.12
C GLY A 257 4.71 8.45 10.32
N MET A 258 4.79 9.66 10.91
CA MET A 258 4.35 10.90 10.25
C MET A 258 5.16 11.22 8.98
N VAL A 259 6.47 10.93 8.99
CA VAL A 259 7.38 11.18 7.85
C VAL A 259 7.46 9.95 6.96
N ALA A 260 7.40 8.75 7.54
CA ALA A 260 7.43 7.48 6.79
C ALA A 260 6.22 7.31 5.88
N ALA A 261 5.00 7.68 6.33
CA ALA A 261 3.77 7.48 5.56
C ALA A 261 3.81 8.15 4.17
N PRO A 262 4.11 9.46 4.00
CA PRO A 262 4.19 10.08 2.68
C PRO A 262 5.38 9.55 1.86
N MET A 263 6.50 9.19 2.49
CA MET A 263 7.64 8.57 1.81
C MET A 263 7.26 7.21 1.24
N ILE A 264 6.67 6.34 2.05
CA ILE A 264 6.22 5.01 1.63
C ILE A 264 5.14 5.12 0.55
N ALA A 265 4.13 5.96 0.75
CA ALA A 265 3.06 6.17 -0.23
C ALA A 265 3.60 6.65 -1.60
N SER A 266 4.81 7.22 -1.65
CA SER A 266 5.45 7.54 -2.92
C SER A 266 5.89 6.31 -3.73
N TYR A 267 5.68 5.07 -3.26
CA TYR A 267 5.98 3.84 -4.00
C TYR A 267 5.31 3.79 -5.39
N CYS A 268 4.24 4.55 -5.59
CA CYS A 268 3.65 4.75 -6.92
C CYS A 268 4.67 5.24 -7.97
N VAL A 269 5.69 5.98 -7.56
CA VAL A 269 6.78 6.40 -8.46
C VAL A 269 7.60 5.20 -8.91
N ALA A 270 7.92 4.27 -8.00
CA ALA A 270 8.54 2.99 -8.37
C ALA A 270 7.62 2.18 -9.29
N SER A 271 6.32 2.11 -8.98
CA SER A 271 5.31 1.44 -9.81
C SER A 271 5.28 2.01 -11.23
N VAL A 272 5.25 3.33 -11.39
CA VAL A 272 5.23 4.02 -12.69
C VAL A 272 6.52 3.76 -13.47
N VAL A 273 7.68 3.79 -12.82
CA VAL A 273 8.98 3.45 -13.46
C VAL A 273 8.99 1.99 -13.91
N LEU A 274 8.53 1.07 -13.07
CA LEU A 274 8.43 -0.36 -13.42
C LEU A 274 7.41 -0.61 -14.54
N ALA A 275 6.27 0.09 -14.53
CA ALA A 275 5.28 0.04 -15.62
C ALA A 275 5.89 0.51 -16.95
N ARG A 276 6.70 1.58 -16.91
CA ARG A 276 7.43 2.05 -18.09
C ARG A 276 8.38 0.98 -18.66
N VAL A 277 9.12 0.29 -17.79
CA VAL A 277 10.12 -0.71 -18.21
C VAL A 277 9.46 -2.02 -18.66
N PHE A 278 8.54 -2.55 -17.87
CA PHE A 278 7.99 -3.91 -18.04
C PHE A 278 6.66 -3.96 -18.79
N LEU A 279 5.80 -2.95 -18.64
CA LEU A 279 4.53 -2.85 -19.35
C LEU A 279 4.62 -1.98 -20.61
N LYS A 280 5.78 -1.33 -20.83
CA LYS A 280 6.06 -0.43 -21.97
C LYS A 280 5.12 0.78 -22.04
N GLU A 281 4.58 1.22 -20.91
CA GLU A 281 3.79 2.44 -20.82
C GLU A 281 4.68 3.66 -21.17
N LYS A 282 4.11 4.66 -21.86
CA LYS A 282 4.89 5.83 -22.31
C LYS A 282 4.76 6.95 -21.28
N LEU A 283 5.88 7.40 -20.73
CA LEU A 283 5.94 8.56 -19.84
C LEU A 283 6.32 9.82 -20.63
N SER A 284 5.65 10.92 -20.32
CA SER A 284 6.02 12.25 -20.81
C SER A 284 7.20 12.82 -20.03
N TRP A 285 7.85 13.86 -20.55
CA TRP A 285 8.94 14.53 -19.85
C TRP A 285 8.48 15.17 -18.51
N LYS A 286 7.21 15.62 -18.44
CA LYS A 286 6.60 16.17 -17.22
C LYS A 286 6.50 15.10 -16.11
N GLN A 287 6.13 13.88 -16.48
CA GLN A 287 6.09 12.75 -15.55
C GLN A 287 7.47 12.39 -15.05
N TYR A 288 8.50 12.38 -15.92
CA TYR A 288 9.89 12.20 -15.47
C TYR A 288 10.35 13.29 -14.50
N ALA A 289 9.94 14.55 -14.72
CA ALA A 289 10.24 15.63 -13.80
C ALA A 289 9.59 15.42 -12.42
N MET A 290 8.36 14.91 -12.36
CA MET A 290 7.68 14.59 -11.10
C MET A 290 8.33 13.40 -10.39
N VAL A 291 8.71 12.37 -11.13
CA VAL A 291 9.51 11.25 -10.62
C VAL A 291 10.80 11.76 -9.97
N ALA A 292 11.54 12.62 -10.67
CA ALA A 292 12.77 13.22 -10.14
C ALA A 292 12.51 14.08 -8.88
N LEU A 293 11.39 14.81 -8.84
CA LEU A 293 11.01 15.62 -7.68
C LEU A 293 10.76 14.75 -6.43
N VAL A 294 10.04 13.63 -6.59
CA VAL A 294 9.79 12.68 -5.50
C VAL A 294 11.11 12.06 -5.01
N PHE A 295 11.98 11.63 -5.92
CA PHE A 295 13.30 11.11 -5.52
C PHE A 295 14.15 12.15 -4.80
N ALA A 296 14.07 13.42 -5.18
CA ALA A 296 14.75 14.50 -4.46
C ALA A 296 14.24 14.63 -3.01
N GLY A 297 12.94 14.53 -2.80
CA GLY A 297 12.34 14.51 -1.46
C GLY A 297 12.79 13.29 -0.63
N ILE A 298 12.80 12.09 -1.22
CA ILE A 298 13.26 10.87 -0.56
C ILE A 298 14.76 10.98 -0.17
N LEU A 299 15.59 11.48 -1.08
CA LEU A 299 17.01 11.70 -0.80
C LEU A 299 17.22 12.72 0.35
N LEU A 300 16.40 13.76 0.39
CA LEU A 300 16.46 14.75 1.47
C LEU A 300 16.14 14.11 2.83
N LEU A 301 15.13 13.24 2.90
CA LEU A 301 14.83 12.47 4.12
C LEU A 301 15.97 11.55 4.53
N GLY A 302 16.57 10.84 3.56
CA GLY A 302 17.72 9.98 3.83
C GLY A 302 18.96 10.75 4.36
N ILE A 303 19.18 11.98 3.88
CA ILE A 303 20.26 12.85 4.40
C ILE A 303 19.95 13.28 5.84
N VAL A 304 18.70 13.66 6.14
CA VAL A 304 18.29 14.07 7.50
C VAL A 304 18.48 12.92 8.48
N GLU A 305 18.02 11.73 8.13
CA GLU A 305 18.19 10.53 8.97
C GLU A 305 19.66 10.19 9.19
N GLY A 306 20.48 10.19 8.11
CA GLY A 306 21.89 9.87 8.22
C GLY A 306 22.74 10.94 8.96
N LEU A 307 22.19 12.13 9.19
CA LEU A 307 22.82 13.15 10.03
C LEU A 307 22.35 13.09 11.49
N ALA A 308 21.24 12.40 11.76
CA ALA A 308 20.67 12.22 13.09
C ALA A 308 21.23 10.98 13.82
N GLU A 309 21.71 9.97 13.06
CA GLU A 309 22.43 8.80 13.57
C GLU A 309 23.91 9.10 13.82
#